data_8271d4414726221671a47195016cdc9c
#
_entry.id   8271d4414726221671a47195016cdc9c
#
_cell.length_a   1.000
_cell.length_b   1.000
_cell.length_c   1.000
_cell.angle_alpha   90.00
_cell.angle_beta   90.00
_cell.angle_gamma   90.00
#
_symmetry.space_group_name_H-M   'P 1'
#
loop_
_entity.id
_entity.type
_entity.pdbx_description
1 polymer ?
#
loop_
_entity_poly.entity_id
_entity_poly.type
_entity_poly.pdbx_seq_one_letter_code
_entity_poly.pdbx_strand_id
1 'polypeptide(L)'
;MSDSLPQRNGGQILVEALQRNAVDTVYCIPGESYLPVLDALHDADGIRTVVTRHEGAASNMADAYGKLTGRPGICFVTRGPGATHAANGVHTAQQDSTPMILFVGQVESAFKGREAFQEVDYVQMFSGLAKWAVEIDRIERIPEIVGRAFSVATSGRPGPVVVALPEEILFGSAQVADAPEPRVLPGRP
;
A
#
# COMPACT_ATOMS: atom_id res chain seq x y z
N MET A 1 -23.89 -25.77 -6.05
CA MET A 1 -22.48 -26.02 -5.66
C MET A 1 -22.00 -24.69 -5.08
N SER A 2 -21.64 -24.63 -3.81
CA SER A 2 -21.05 -23.39 -3.23
C SER A 2 -19.62 -23.34 -3.75
N ASP A 3 -19.33 -22.41 -4.67
CA ASP A 3 -17.96 -22.13 -5.07
C ASP A 3 -17.22 -21.65 -3.82
N SER A 4 -16.36 -22.50 -3.26
CA SER A 4 -15.49 -22.10 -2.18
C SER A 4 -14.50 -21.06 -2.74
N LEU A 5 -14.32 -19.97 -2.00
CA LEU A 5 -13.32 -18.94 -2.36
C LEU A 5 -11.93 -19.58 -2.47
N PRO A 6 -11.09 -19.13 -3.41
CA PRO A 6 -9.72 -19.65 -3.54
C PRO A 6 -8.89 -19.31 -2.30
N GLN A 7 -8.00 -20.23 -1.94
CA GLN A 7 -6.98 -19.99 -0.93
C GLN A 7 -5.89 -19.11 -1.54
N ARG A 8 -5.61 -17.96 -0.93
CA ARG A 8 -4.60 -17.00 -1.39
C ARG A 8 -3.76 -16.51 -0.22
N ASN A 9 -2.48 -16.20 -0.45
CA ASN A 9 -1.69 -15.50 0.55
C ASN A 9 -2.01 -14.00 0.58
N GLY A 10 -1.55 -13.30 1.64
CA GLY A 10 -1.84 -11.89 1.80
C GLY A 10 -1.29 -11.01 0.68
N GLY A 11 -0.13 -11.38 0.09
CA GLY A 11 0.43 -10.70 -1.07
C GLY A 11 -0.49 -10.78 -2.29
N GLN A 12 -1.01 -11.96 -2.59
CA GLN A 12 -1.96 -12.20 -3.69
C GLN A 12 -3.27 -11.42 -3.48
N ILE A 13 -3.82 -11.46 -2.26
CA ILE A 13 -5.04 -10.71 -1.92
C ILE A 13 -4.82 -9.20 -2.09
N LEU A 14 -3.65 -8.69 -1.67
CA LEU A 14 -3.32 -7.28 -1.79
C LEU A 14 -3.18 -6.86 -3.26
N VAL A 15 -2.44 -7.62 -4.07
CA VAL A 15 -2.23 -7.31 -5.50
C VAL A 15 -3.55 -7.36 -6.27
N GLU A 16 -4.43 -8.33 -5.98
CA GLU A 16 -5.76 -8.34 -6.59
C GLU A 16 -6.61 -7.14 -6.17
N ALA A 17 -6.51 -6.69 -4.91
CA ALA A 17 -7.17 -5.47 -4.48
C ALA A 17 -6.63 -4.22 -5.23
N LEU A 18 -5.34 -4.18 -5.59
CA LEU A 18 -4.78 -3.14 -6.45
C LEU A 18 -5.34 -3.20 -7.87
N GLN A 19 -5.42 -4.40 -8.47
CA GLN A 19 -6.00 -4.60 -9.81
C GLN A 19 -7.46 -4.13 -9.86
N ARG A 20 -8.27 -4.45 -8.85
CA ARG A 20 -9.67 -4.00 -8.72
C ARG A 20 -9.79 -2.48 -8.61
N ASN A 21 -8.79 -1.81 -8.06
CA ASN A 21 -8.70 -0.35 -8.03
C ASN A 21 -8.05 0.23 -9.30
N ALA A 22 -7.94 -0.57 -10.37
CA ALA A 22 -7.40 -0.20 -11.66
C ALA A 22 -5.96 0.36 -11.59
N VAL A 23 -5.13 -0.16 -10.67
CA VAL A 23 -3.70 0.17 -10.62
C VAL A 23 -3.01 -0.43 -11.84
N ASP A 24 -2.26 0.39 -12.56
CA ASP A 24 -1.50 0.01 -13.75
C ASP A 24 0.02 0.11 -13.54
N THR A 25 0.44 0.82 -12.50
CA THR A 25 1.87 1.05 -12.21
C THR A 25 2.12 1.11 -10.72
N VAL A 26 3.17 0.43 -10.27
CA VAL A 26 3.70 0.52 -8.91
C VAL A 26 5.18 0.90 -8.96
N TYR A 27 5.63 1.71 -8.00
CA TYR A 27 7.02 2.13 -7.83
C TYR A 27 7.58 1.48 -6.57
N CYS A 28 8.76 0.89 -6.61
CA CYS A 28 9.28 0.21 -5.43
C CYS A 28 10.81 0.16 -5.35
N ILE A 29 11.30 -0.06 -4.14
CA ILE A 29 12.59 -0.71 -3.87
C ILE A 29 12.26 -2.09 -3.29
N PRO A 30 12.64 -3.19 -3.95
CA PRO A 30 12.39 -4.53 -3.45
C PRO A 30 12.95 -4.74 -2.04
N GLY A 31 12.17 -5.40 -1.18
CA GLY A 31 12.56 -5.69 0.18
C GLY A 31 11.93 -6.97 0.70
N GLU A 32 12.61 -7.64 1.62
CA GLU A 32 12.20 -8.94 2.15
C GLU A 32 10.87 -8.90 2.89
N SER A 33 10.57 -7.78 3.56
CA SER A 33 9.37 -7.63 4.38
C SER A 33 8.05 -7.66 3.62
N TYR A 34 8.08 -7.69 2.31
CA TYR A 34 6.87 -7.80 1.47
C TYR A 34 7.10 -8.68 0.22
N LEU A 35 7.95 -9.72 0.36
CA LEU A 35 8.22 -10.69 -0.71
C LEU A 35 6.94 -11.29 -1.33
N PRO A 36 5.89 -11.68 -0.55
CA PRO A 36 4.68 -12.22 -1.15
C PRO A 36 3.97 -11.24 -2.08
N VAL A 37 4.11 -9.93 -1.84
CA VAL A 37 3.57 -8.89 -2.74
C VAL A 37 4.40 -8.81 -4.02
N LEU A 38 5.74 -8.87 -3.92
CA LEU A 38 6.62 -8.85 -5.09
C LEU A 38 6.39 -10.07 -5.98
N ASP A 39 6.22 -11.24 -5.38
CA ASP A 39 5.89 -12.48 -6.08
C ASP A 39 4.54 -12.36 -6.81
N ALA A 40 3.51 -11.90 -6.13
CA ALA A 40 2.20 -11.67 -6.72
C ALA A 40 2.21 -10.58 -7.82
N LEU A 41 3.03 -9.53 -7.67
CA LEU A 41 3.21 -8.50 -8.71
C LEU A 41 3.94 -9.04 -9.96
N HIS A 42 4.84 -10.02 -9.78
CA HIS A 42 5.52 -10.67 -10.90
C HIS A 42 4.52 -11.43 -11.79
N ASP A 43 3.53 -12.07 -11.19
CA ASP A 43 2.52 -12.86 -11.89
C ASP A 43 1.30 -12.02 -12.34
N ALA A 44 1.20 -10.77 -11.88
CA ALA A 44 0.04 -9.93 -12.15
C ALA A 44 0.09 -9.30 -13.55
N ASP A 45 -0.86 -9.69 -14.40
CA ASP A 45 -1.08 -8.99 -15.67
C ASP A 45 -1.63 -7.57 -15.45
N GLY A 46 -1.12 -6.63 -16.24
CA GLY A 46 -1.64 -5.25 -16.28
C GLY A 46 -1.07 -4.30 -15.24
N ILE A 47 -0.21 -4.75 -14.32
CA ILE A 47 0.52 -3.88 -13.39
C ILE A 47 2.01 -3.83 -13.76
N ARG A 48 2.47 -2.64 -14.15
CA ARG A 48 3.90 -2.41 -14.39
C ARG A 48 4.62 -2.13 -13.06
N THR A 49 5.59 -2.97 -12.71
CA THR A 49 6.47 -2.74 -11.56
C THR A 49 7.72 -1.96 -11.98
N VAL A 50 7.89 -0.76 -11.42
CA VAL A 50 9.05 0.11 -11.66
C VAL A 50 9.97 0.07 -10.45
N VAL A 51 11.08 -0.63 -10.58
CA VAL A 51 12.12 -0.70 -9.55
C VAL A 51 13.01 0.52 -9.65
N THR A 52 13.16 1.24 -8.53
CA THR A 52 14.02 2.42 -8.43
C THR A 52 15.34 2.09 -7.71
N ARG A 53 16.21 3.07 -7.53
CA ARG A 53 17.49 2.90 -6.81
C ARG A 53 17.50 3.59 -5.45
N HIS A 54 16.40 4.24 -5.07
CA HIS A 54 16.23 4.91 -3.80
C HIS A 54 14.74 5.10 -3.50
N GLU A 55 14.31 4.87 -2.29
CA GLU A 55 12.89 4.91 -1.90
C GLU A 55 12.28 6.32 -2.01
N GLY A 56 13.09 7.34 -1.77
CA GLY A 56 12.68 8.73 -2.04
C GLY A 56 12.36 8.97 -3.52
N ALA A 57 13.09 8.32 -4.43
CA ALA A 57 12.76 8.37 -5.86
C ALA A 57 11.44 7.64 -6.13
N ALA A 58 11.24 6.44 -5.59
CA ALA A 58 9.99 5.69 -5.74
C ALA A 58 8.78 6.48 -5.25
N SER A 59 8.87 7.07 -4.05
CA SER A 59 7.78 7.85 -3.46
C SER A 59 7.51 9.15 -4.23
N ASN A 60 8.55 9.84 -4.73
CA ASN A 60 8.37 11.02 -5.58
C ASN A 60 7.79 10.68 -6.96
N MET A 61 8.11 9.51 -7.53
CA MET A 61 7.48 9.03 -8.77
C MET A 61 6.00 8.71 -8.56
N ALA A 62 5.63 8.13 -7.41
CA ALA A 62 4.23 7.90 -7.04
C ALA A 62 3.48 9.24 -6.84
N ASP A 63 4.09 10.22 -6.17
CA ASP A 63 3.54 11.58 -6.07
C ASP A 63 3.33 12.20 -7.46
N ALA A 64 4.32 12.14 -8.33
CA ALA A 64 4.21 12.65 -9.69
C ALA A 64 3.10 11.97 -10.51
N TYR A 65 2.95 10.65 -10.35
CA TYR A 65 1.84 9.89 -10.95
C TYR A 65 0.48 10.42 -10.46
N GLY A 66 0.34 10.63 -9.16
CA GLY A 66 -0.89 11.18 -8.57
C GLY A 66 -1.22 12.58 -9.10
N LYS A 67 -0.22 13.45 -9.24
CA LYS A 67 -0.38 14.79 -9.82
C LYS A 67 -0.83 14.78 -11.28
N LEU A 68 -0.26 13.87 -12.07
CA LEU A 68 -0.53 13.82 -13.51
C LEU A 68 -1.86 13.15 -13.83
N THR A 69 -2.29 12.18 -13.03
CA THR A 69 -3.45 11.33 -13.35
C THR A 69 -4.68 11.61 -12.48
N GLY A 70 -4.52 12.25 -11.33
CA GLY A 70 -5.56 12.35 -10.31
C GLY A 70 -5.89 11.03 -9.60
N ARG A 71 -5.18 9.94 -9.92
CA ARG A 71 -5.33 8.61 -9.32
C ARG A 71 -4.22 8.39 -8.29
N PRO A 72 -4.45 7.61 -7.21
CA PRO A 72 -3.39 7.38 -6.25
C PRO A 72 -2.16 6.73 -6.89
N GLY A 73 -0.99 7.37 -6.77
CA GLY A 73 0.28 6.75 -7.11
C GLY A 73 0.68 5.73 -6.04
N ILE A 74 1.12 4.55 -6.44
CA ILE A 74 1.40 3.42 -5.56
C ILE A 74 2.90 3.23 -5.37
N CYS A 75 3.35 3.24 -4.10
CA CYS A 75 4.74 3.02 -3.73
C CYS A 75 4.86 1.89 -2.71
N PHE A 76 5.86 1.00 -2.90
CA PHE A 76 6.20 -0.05 -1.94
C PHE A 76 7.64 0.11 -1.46
N VAL A 77 7.83 0.04 -0.15
CA VAL A 77 9.16 0.08 0.48
C VAL A 77 9.24 -0.91 1.65
N THR A 78 10.48 -1.29 2.00
CA THR A 78 10.73 -2.13 3.16
C THR A 78 10.57 -1.36 4.47
N ARG A 79 10.87 -2.01 5.61
CA ARG A 79 10.80 -1.49 6.99
C ARG A 79 11.56 -0.17 7.19
N GLY A 80 11.86 0.21 8.41
CA GLY A 80 12.41 1.46 8.91
C GLY A 80 13.20 2.33 7.94
N PRO A 81 14.38 1.91 7.42
CA PRO A 81 15.15 2.72 6.48
C PRO A 81 14.40 3.05 5.19
N GLY A 82 13.64 2.07 4.64
CA GLY A 82 12.83 2.29 3.45
C GLY A 82 11.71 3.30 3.69
N ALA A 83 11.00 3.18 4.82
CA ALA A 83 9.96 4.11 5.22
C ALA A 83 10.48 5.54 5.43
N THR A 84 11.62 5.68 6.11
CA THR A 84 12.23 7.00 6.39
C THR A 84 12.67 7.69 5.10
N HIS A 85 13.26 6.97 4.15
CA HIS A 85 13.60 7.52 2.83
C HIS A 85 12.35 7.92 2.03
N ALA A 86 11.29 7.10 2.06
CA ALA A 86 10.05 7.37 1.33
C ALA A 86 9.23 8.52 1.94
N ALA A 87 9.45 8.87 3.21
CA ALA A 87 8.71 9.91 3.91
C ALA A 87 8.79 11.28 3.22
N ASN A 88 9.86 11.55 2.47
CA ASN A 88 10.00 12.78 1.68
C ASN A 88 8.87 12.93 0.66
N GLY A 89 8.59 11.90 -0.16
CA GLY A 89 7.51 11.95 -1.15
C GLY A 89 6.12 11.98 -0.50
N VAL A 90 5.93 11.29 0.64
CA VAL A 90 4.68 11.37 1.40
C VAL A 90 4.42 12.79 1.89
N HIS A 91 5.43 13.46 2.45
CA HIS A 91 5.30 14.85 2.90
C HIS A 91 4.99 15.78 1.72
N THR A 92 5.67 15.63 0.60
CA THR A 92 5.40 16.40 -0.64
C THR A 92 3.95 16.21 -1.09
N ALA A 93 3.49 14.96 -1.20
CA ALA A 93 2.12 14.65 -1.59
C ALA A 93 1.07 15.25 -0.63
N GLN A 94 1.36 15.30 0.68
CA GLN A 94 0.48 15.91 1.68
C GLN A 94 0.38 17.43 1.48
N GLN A 95 1.49 18.09 1.24
CA GLN A 95 1.51 19.55 1.01
C GLN A 95 0.81 19.93 -0.28
N ASP A 96 1.01 19.15 -1.33
CA ASP A 96 0.48 19.39 -2.67
C ASP A 96 -0.94 18.84 -2.90
N SER A 97 -1.53 18.20 -1.87
CA SER A 97 -2.86 17.57 -1.98
C SER A 97 -2.92 16.50 -3.07
N THR A 98 -1.87 15.69 -3.17
CA THR A 98 -1.73 14.64 -4.19
C THR A 98 -2.20 13.30 -3.65
N PRO A 99 -3.07 12.55 -4.33
CA PRO A 99 -3.43 11.21 -3.94
C PRO A 99 -2.25 10.25 -4.14
N MET A 100 -1.89 9.54 -3.08
CA MET A 100 -0.79 8.58 -3.06
C MET A 100 -1.05 7.49 -2.02
N ILE A 101 -0.58 6.28 -2.23
CA ILE A 101 -0.59 5.22 -1.21
C ILE A 101 0.83 4.66 -1.09
N LEU A 102 1.41 4.79 0.10
CA LEU A 102 2.67 4.16 0.46
C LEU A 102 2.37 2.88 1.25
N PHE A 103 2.78 1.75 0.74
CA PHE A 103 2.81 0.48 1.45
C PHE A 103 4.20 0.26 2.04
N VAL A 104 4.26 -0.02 3.34
CA VAL A 104 5.50 -0.21 4.08
C VAL A 104 5.51 -1.59 4.72
N GLY A 105 6.52 -2.41 4.43
CA GLY A 105 6.70 -3.66 5.16
C GLY A 105 6.91 -3.41 6.65
N GLN A 106 6.40 -4.30 7.50
CA GLN A 106 6.50 -4.23 8.95
C GLN A 106 6.96 -5.58 9.51
N VAL A 107 7.58 -5.55 10.69
CA VAL A 107 7.91 -6.76 11.43
C VAL A 107 6.65 -7.54 11.79
N GLU A 108 6.78 -8.84 12.03
CA GLU A 108 5.68 -9.66 12.53
C GLU A 108 5.11 -9.08 13.83
N SER A 109 3.79 -9.11 13.97
CA SER A 109 3.08 -8.55 15.14
C SER A 109 3.55 -9.15 16.47
N ALA A 110 4.01 -10.41 16.46
CA ALA A 110 4.56 -11.07 17.64
C ALA A 110 5.88 -10.46 18.15
N PHE A 111 6.61 -9.74 17.30
CA PHE A 111 7.89 -9.10 17.65
C PHE A 111 7.77 -7.61 17.96
N LYS A 112 6.60 -7.01 17.75
CA LYS A 112 6.40 -5.57 17.99
C LYS A 112 6.67 -5.17 19.45
N GLY A 113 7.30 -4.01 19.61
CA GLY A 113 7.69 -3.49 20.92
C GLY A 113 8.91 -4.17 21.56
N ARG A 114 9.67 -4.95 20.78
CA ARG A 114 10.86 -5.66 21.22
C ARG A 114 12.15 -5.19 20.53
N GLU A 115 12.11 -4.02 19.92
CA GLU A 115 13.22 -3.49 19.11
C GLU A 115 13.65 -4.49 18.02
N ALA A 116 12.65 -5.10 17.33
CA ALA A 116 12.92 -6.01 16.23
C ALA A 116 13.63 -5.30 15.07
N PHE A 117 14.29 -6.07 14.20
CA PHE A 117 15.11 -5.51 13.12
C PHE A 117 14.31 -4.54 12.23
N GLN A 118 14.73 -3.28 12.24
CA GLN A 118 14.12 -2.17 11.49
C GLN A 118 12.66 -1.85 11.85
N GLU A 119 12.22 -2.25 13.05
CA GLU A 119 10.89 -1.92 13.57
C GLU A 119 10.70 -0.42 13.72
N VAL A 120 9.57 0.10 13.27
CA VAL A 120 9.09 1.47 13.50
C VAL A 120 7.58 1.45 13.69
N ASP A 121 7.05 2.26 14.59
CA ASP A 121 5.61 2.54 14.64
C ASP A 121 5.25 3.51 13.50
N TYR A 122 4.81 2.95 12.37
CA TYR A 122 4.49 3.74 11.18
C TYR A 122 3.23 4.58 11.34
N VAL A 123 2.30 4.15 12.17
CA VAL A 123 1.10 4.95 12.45
C VAL A 123 1.50 6.23 13.17
N GLN A 124 2.36 6.12 14.17
CA GLN A 124 2.90 7.28 14.88
C GLN A 124 3.80 8.13 13.96
N MET A 125 4.73 7.51 13.23
CA MET A 125 5.68 8.20 12.36
C MET A 125 4.99 9.05 11.30
N PHE A 126 3.95 8.52 10.67
CA PHE A 126 3.27 9.20 9.57
C PHE A 126 2.02 9.99 9.98
N SER A 127 1.67 10.03 11.27
CA SER A 127 0.48 10.75 11.77
C SER A 127 0.46 12.24 11.41
N GLY A 128 1.63 12.87 11.31
CA GLY A 128 1.78 14.29 10.93
C GLY A 128 2.15 14.50 9.45
N LEU A 129 2.45 13.44 8.70
CA LEU A 129 2.96 13.51 7.32
C LEU A 129 1.95 13.00 6.29
N ALA A 130 0.96 12.22 6.71
CA ALA A 130 -0.02 11.61 5.83
C ALA A 130 -1.45 11.96 6.25
N LYS A 131 -2.37 11.88 5.31
CA LYS A 131 -3.80 12.06 5.56
C LYS A 131 -4.38 10.94 6.42
N TRP A 132 -3.84 9.74 6.29
CA TRP A 132 -4.18 8.57 7.09
C TRP A 132 -2.99 7.59 7.11
N ALA A 133 -2.71 7.03 8.29
CA ALA A 133 -1.76 5.96 8.46
C ALA A 133 -2.46 4.80 9.20
N VAL A 134 -2.24 3.58 8.74
CA VAL A 134 -2.88 2.37 9.28
C VAL A 134 -1.95 1.17 9.14
N GLU A 135 -2.08 0.21 10.03
CA GLU A 135 -1.46 -1.10 9.92
C GLU A 135 -2.54 -2.17 9.72
N ILE A 136 -2.29 -3.12 8.81
CA ILE A 136 -3.18 -4.25 8.59
C ILE A 136 -3.02 -5.22 9.76
N ASP A 137 -4.10 -5.56 10.44
CA ASP A 137 -4.11 -6.40 11.64
C ASP A 137 -4.53 -7.85 11.35
N ARG A 138 -5.19 -8.11 10.22
CA ARG A 138 -5.65 -9.45 9.80
C ARG A 138 -5.70 -9.56 8.29
N ILE A 139 -5.38 -10.75 7.78
CA ILE A 139 -5.36 -11.04 6.34
C ILE A 139 -6.73 -10.79 5.68
N GLU A 140 -7.84 -11.11 6.39
CA GLU A 140 -9.20 -10.94 5.86
C GLU A 140 -9.59 -9.47 5.65
N ARG A 141 -8.87 -8.55 6.29
CA ARG A 141 -9.11 -7.12 6.20
C ARG A 141 -8.29 -6.42 5.11
N ILE A 142 -7.41 -7.13 4.42
CA ILE A 142 -6.63 -6.53 3.32
C ILE A 142 -7.53 -5.84 2.30
N PRO A 143 -8.60 -6.47 1.74
CA PRO A 143 -9.44 -5.81 0.74
C PRO A 143 -10.17 -4.57 1.29
N GLU A 144 -10.65 -4.63 2.53
CA GLU A 144 -11.30 -3.50 3.22
C GLU A 144 -10.34 -2.32 3.37
N ILE A 145 -9.15 -2.57 3.93
CA ILE A 145 -8.17 -1.51 4.23
C ILE A 145 -7.62 -0.90 2.94
N VAL A 146 -7.33 -1.72 1.92
CA VAL A 146 -6.88 -1.22 0.61
C VAL A 146 -7.98 -0.36 -0.03
N GLY A 147 -9.22 -0.84 -0.12
CA GLY A 147 -10.33 -0.08 -0.67
C GLY A 147 -10.56 1.25 0.08
N ARG A 148 -10.44 1.23 1.41
CA ARG A 148 -10.50 2.45 2.23
C ARG A 148 -9.32 3.38 1.96
N ALA A 149 -8.11 2.86 1.73
CA ALA A 149 -6.93 3.67 1.40
C ALA A 149 -7.15 4.47 0.11
N PHE A 150 -7.70 3.84 -0.94
CA PHE A 150 -8.05 4.54 -2.18
C PHE A 150 -9.12 5.61 -1.95
N SER A 151 -10.18 5.29 -1.21
CA SER A 151 -11.25 6.23 -0.89
C SER A 151 -10.74 7.44 -0.09
N VAL A 152 -9.90 7.20 0.91
CA VAL A 152 -9.32 8.28 1.73
C VAL A 152 -8.35 9.12 0.92
N ALA A 153 -7.48 8.51 0.11
CA ALA A 153 -6.51 9.24 -0.70
C ALA A 153 -7.16 10.24 -1.67
N THR A 154 -8.36 9.92 -2.18
CA THR A 154 -9.03 10.71 -3.22
C THR A 154 -10.18 11.58 -2.71
N SER A 155 -10.74 11.31 -1.53
CA SER A 155 -11.92 12.02 -1.01
C SER A 155 -11.57 13.39 -0.39
N GLY A 156 -12.48 14.35 -0.49
CA GLY A 156 -12.29 15.70 0.05
C GLY A 156 -11.02 16.35 -0.50
N ARG A 157 -10.14 16.88 0.36
CA ARG A 157 -8.79 17.27 -0.04
C ARG A 157 -7.97 15.98 -0.28
N PRO A 158 -7.53 15.68 -1.50
CA PRO A 158 -6.69 14.52 -1.75
C PRO A 158 -5.41 14.54 -0.92
N GLY A 159 -4.82 13.38 -0.69
CA GLY A 159 -3.58 13.32 0.08
C GLY A 159 -3.06 11.88 0.23
N PRO A 160 -1.85 11.72 0.76
CA PRO A 160 -1.20 10.44 0.90
C PRO A 160 -1.81 9.60 2.03
N VAL A 161 -1.85 8.30 1.80
CA VAL A 161 -2.18 7.28 2.80
C VAL A 161 -0.97 6.37 2.98
N VAL A 162 -0.71 5.94 4.21
CA VAL A 162 0.35 4.98 4.53
C VAL A 162 -0.28 3.72 5.12
N VAL A 163 0.08 2.57 4.56
CA VAL A 163 -0.42 1.25 4.99
C VAL A 163 0.76 0.37 5.38
N ALA A 164 0.88 0.05 6.65
CA ALA A 164 1.88 -0.88 7.15
C ALA A 164 1.41 -2.33 6.96
N LEU A 165 2.33 -3.18 6.52
CA LEU A 165 2.11 -4.56 6.12
C LEU A 165 2.91 -5.51 7.01
N PRO A 166 2.35 -6.03 8.12
CA PRO A 166 3.04 -7.04 8.93
C PRO A 166 3.35 -8.29 8.11
N GLU A 167 4.54 -8.82 8.30
CA GLU A 167 5.11 -9.88 7.47
C GLU A 167 4.26 -11.15 7.52
N GLU A 168 3.80 -11.57 8.71
CA GLU A 168 2.96 -12.74 8.88
C GLU A 168 1.60 -12.63 8.18
N ILE A 169 1.08 -11.41 8.01
CA ILE A 169 -0.17 -11.15 7.29
C ILE A 169 0.02 -11.43 5.80
N LEU A 170 1.19 -11.08 5.24
CA LEU A 170 1.46 -11.27 3.83
C LEU A 170 1.77 -12.74 3.48
N PHE A 171 2.48 -13.46 4.37
CA PHE A 171 2.79 -14.87 4.20
C PHE A 171 1.61 -15.79 4.58
N GLY A 172 0.73 -15.34 5.45
CA GLY A 172 -0.49 -16.07 5.83
C GLY A 172 -1.39 -16.36 4.63
N SER A 173 -2.21 -17.39 4.74
CA SER A 173 -3.15 -17.77 3.67
C SER A 173 -4.58 -17.85 4.20
N ALA A 174 -5.52 -17.31 3.43
CA ALA A 174 -6.93 -17.31 3.77
C ALA A 174 -7.84 -17.40 2.53
N GLN A 175 -9.10 -17.75 2.78
CA GLN A 175 -10.18 -17.66 1.81
C GLN A 175 -10.92 -16.34 2.04
N VAL A 176 -10.59 -15.32 1.27
CA VAL A 176 -11.11 -13.96 1.44
C VAL A 176 -11.86 -13.55 0.19
N ALA A 177 -13.05 -12.99 0.38
CA ALA A 177 -13.79 -12.37 -0.71
C ALA A 177 -13.11 -11.06 -1.11
N ASP A 178 -13.10 -10.80 -2.40
CA ASP A 178 -12.54 -9.55 -2.91
C ASP A 178 -13.42 -8.36 -2.53
N ALA A 179 -12.79 -7.20 -2.38
CA ALA A 179 -13.54 -5.97 -2.23
C ALA A 179 -14.41 -5.72 -3.48
N PRO A 180 -15.61 -5.14 -3.31
CA PRO A 180 -16.39 -4.70 -4.46
C PRO A 180 -15.61 -3.64 -5.25
N GLU A 181 -15.86 -3.58 -6.55
CA GLU A 181 -15.26 -2.53 -7.40
C GLU A 181 -15.58 -1.14 -6.83
N PRO A 182 -14.59 -0.21 -6.89
CA PRO A 182 -14.80 1.14 -6.41
C PRO A 182 -15.97 1.80 -7.13
N ARG A 183 -16.93 2.35 -6.39
CA ARG A 183 -17.97 3.18 -6.99
C ARG A 183 -17.35 4.50 -7.43
N VAL A 184 -17.28 4.74 -8.73
CA VAL A 184 -16.98 6.06 -9.28
C VAL A 184 -18.16 6.97 -8.95
N LEU A 185 -18.06 7.76 -7.91
CA LEU A 185 -19.03 8.82 -7.67
C LEU A 185 -18.76 9.90 -8.72
N PRO A 186 -19.79 10.34 -9.48
CA PRO A 186 -19.61 11.47 -10.39
C PRO A 186 -19.10 12.65 -9.56
N GLY A 187 -17.99 13.24 -10.01
CA GLY A 187 -17.41 14.41 -9.36
C GLY A 187 -18.49 15.48 -9.19
N ARG A 188 -18.68 15.99 -7.98
CA ARG A 188 -19.45 17.24 -7.83
C ARG A 188 -18.63 18.33 -8.50
N PRO A 189 -19.28 19.15 -9.37
CA PRO A 189 -18.62 20.27 -10.00
C PRO A 189 -18.08 21.27 -8.97
#